data_bf698131e786c2b007e139aa369d4201
#
_entry.id   bf698131e786c2b007e139aa369d4201
#
_cell.length_a   1.000
_cell.length_b   1.000
_cell.length_c   1.000
_cell.angle_alpha   90.00
_cell.angle_beta   90.00
_cell.angle_gamma   90.00
#
_symmetry.space_group_name_H-M   'P 1'
#
loop_
_entity.id
_entity.type
_entity.pdbx_description
1 polymer ?
#
loop_
_entity_poly.entity_id
_entity_poly.type
_entity_poly.pdbx_seq_one_letter_code
_entity_poly.pdbx_strand_id
1 'polypeptide(L)'
;MSEAEARPTNFIRQIIDEDLATGKHNTVHTRFPPEPNGYLHIGHAKSICLNFGIAQDYQGQCNLRFDDTNPAKEDIEFVESIKHDVQWLGFDWSGDIHYSSDYFDQLHAYALELINKGLAYVDELSPDQIREYRGSLTSPGKNSPYRDRSVEENIALFEKMRNGEFAEGAACLRAKIDMASPFFVMRDPVIYRIKFAEHHQTGNKWCIYPMYDFTHCISDALEGITHSLCTLEFQDNRRLYDWVLDNISIPCHPRQYEFSRLNLEYSIMSKRKLNLLVTDKIVEGWDDPRMPTVSGLRRRGYTAASIREFCRRIGVTKQDNNVEMMALESCIRDDLNENAPRAMAVINPVKVIIENFTGDDVQMVKMPNHPSKPEMGTREVPFTREIYIDQADFREEANKQYKRLVLGKEVRLRNAYVIKAERIEKDAEGNITTIFCSYDIETLSKDPADGRKVKGVIHWVSATEGKPAEFRLYDRLFSVANPGQAEDFLTTINPESLVIAHGFVEPSLVAAQAEISLQFEREGYFCADSRYSCADNLVFNRTVGLRDTWESKPVV
;
A
#
# COMPACT_ATOMS: atom_id res chain seq x y z
N MET A 1 22.99 -24.70 15.37
CA MET A 1 23.43 -23.28 15.32
C MET A 1 22.79 -22.72 14.06
N SER A 2 21.68 -21.98 14.19
CA SER A 2 21.03 -21.30 13.07
C SER A 2 21.99 -20.22 12.57
N GLU A 3 22.30 -20.24 11.28
CA GLU A 3 22.91 -19.09 10.62
C GLU A 3 21.99 -17.89 10.87
N ALA A 4 22.47 -16.92 11.65
CA ALA A 4 21.79 -15.65 11.77
C ALA A 4 21.79 -15.05 10.36
N GLU A 5 20.62 -14.90 9.74
CA GLU A 5 20.48 -14.16 8.48
C GLU A 5 21.19 -12.82 8.66
N ALA A 6 22.18 -12.56 7.82
CA ALA A 6 22.95 -11.33 7.86
C ALA A 6 21.97 -10.15 7.71
N ARG A 7 21.88 -9.30 8.73
CA ARG A 7 21.02 -8.12 8.71
C ARG A 7 21.35 -7.29 7.47
N PRO A 8 20.35 -6.85 6.68
CA PRO A 8 20.61 -6.02 5.51
C PRO A 8 21.27 -4.71 5.98
N THR A 9 22.49 -4.46 5.52
CA THR A 9 23.20 -3.24 5.89
C THR A 9 22.79 -2.08 4.97
N ASN A 10 22.55 -0.91 5.55
CA ASN A 10 22.34 0.35 4.84
C ASN A 10 22.93 1.50 5.66
N PHE A 11 23.01 2.69 5.09
CA PHE A 11 23.66 3.83 5.76
C PHE A 11 22.99 4.21 7.09
N ILE A 12 21.67 4.03 7.27
CA ILE A 12 20.98 4.28 8.55
C ILE A 12 21.45 3.28 9.61
N ARG A 13 21.52 1.99 9.26
CA ARG A 13 22.01 0.95 10.16
C ARG A 13 23.46 1.17 10.53
N GLN A 14 24.30 1.59 9.60
CA GLN A 14 25.71 1.96 9.89
C GLN A 14 25.80 3.09 10.92
N ILE A 15 24.95 4.13 10.78
CA ILE A 15 24.89 5.22 11.76
C ILE A 15 24.44 4.71 13.12
N ILE A 16 23.41 3.88 13.18
CA ILE A 16 22.92 3.29 14.43
C ILE A 16 23.99 2.44 15.10
N ASP A 17 24.67 1.59 14.34
CA ASP A 17 25.76 0.74 14.84
C ASP A 17 26.90 1.58 15.43
N GLU A 18 27.28 2.68 14.78
CA GLU A 18 28.28 3.63 15.26
C GLU A 18 27.80 4.37 16.53
N ASP A 19 26.57 4.87 16.53
CA ASP A 19 25.98 5.59 17.67
C ASP A 19 25.87 4.70 18.93
N LEU A 20 25.56 3.41 18.77
CA LEU A 20 25.55 2.42 19.86
C LEU A 20 26.96 2.06 20.29
N ALA A 21 27.89 1.83 19.36
CA ALA A 21 29.28 1.46 19.67
C ALA A 21 30.05 2.57 20.39
N THR A 22 29.75 3.83 20.08
CA THR A 22 30.35 5.01 20.73
C THR A 22 29.67 5.38 22.05
N GLY A 23 28.54 4.75 22.39
CA GLY A 23 27.78 5.07 23.60
C GLY A 23 27.00 6.40 23.49
N LYS A 24 26.85 6.96 22.30
CA LYS A 24 26.01 8.14 22.07
C LYS A 24 24.56 7.85 22.42
N HIS A 25 24.10 6.64 22.09
CA HIS A 25 22.82 6.09 22.51
C HIS A 25 23.01 4.70 23.11
N ASN A 26 22.21 4.37 24.13
CA ASN A 26 22.23 3.05 24.77
C ASN A 26 21.14 2.12 24.20
N THR A 27 20.20 2.67 23.46
CA THR A 27 19.06 1.98 22.84
C THR A 27 18.68 2.69 21.56
N VAL A 28 17.84 2.05 20.76
CA VAL A 28 17.27 2.63 19.55
C VAL A 28 15.79 2.93 19.79
N HIS A 29 15.40 4.18 19.57
CA HIS A 29 14.01 4.61 19.67
C HIS A 29 13.65 5.40 18.41
N THR A 30 12.77 4.84 17.60
CA THR A 30 12.24 5.44 16.36
C THR A 30 10.77 5.77 16.53
N ARG A 31 10.16 6.36 15.52
CA ARG A 31 8.71 6.62 15.49
C ARG A 31 8.20 6.68 14.06
N PHE A 32 6.93 6.32 13.89
CA PHE A 32 6.16 6.59 12.68
C PHE A 32 5.12 7.69 13.00
N PRO A 33 5.26 8.91 12.42
CA PRO A 33 4.44 10.06 12.78
C PRO A 33 3.48 10.47 11.64
N PRO A 34 2.45 9.67 11.30
CA PRO A 34 1.54 10.04 10.23
C PRO A 34 0.63 11.20 10.62
N GLU A 35 0.32 12.08 9.67
CA GLU A 35 -0.76 13.04 9.77
C GLU A 35 -2.10 12.31 9.54
N PRO A 36 -3.10 12.37 10.47
CA PRO A 36 -4.35 11.61 10.35
C PRO A 36 -5.33 12.29 9.39
N ASN A 37 -4.94 12.49 8.15
CA ASN A 37 -5.64 13.25 7.14
C ASN A 37 -5.87 12.48 5.83
N GLY A 38 -5.69 11.15 5.84
CA GLY A 38 -5.92 10.26 4.70
C GLY A 38 -5.40 8.84 4.91
N TYR A 39 -5.74 7.98 3.99
CA TYR A 39 -5.31 6.59 3.97
C TYR A 39 -3.83 6.45 3.63
N LEU A 40 -3.17 5.46 4.24
CA LEU A 40 -1.77 5.14 3.94
C LEU A 40 -1.65 4.52 2.54
N HIS A 41 -0.55 4.84 1.87
CA HIS A 41 -0.16 4.21 0.61
C HIS A 41 1.17 3.45 0.77
N ILE A 42 1.57 2.71 -0.25
CA ILE A 42 2.78 1.87 -0.23
C ILE A 42 4.07 2.66 0.11
N GLY A 43 4.11 3.95 -0.17
CA GLY A 43 5.21 4.83 0.27
C GLY A 43 5.30 4.95 1.79
N HIS A 44 4.16 5.02 2.48
CA HIS A 44 4.12 4.98 3.95
C HIS A 44 4.49 3.59 4.47
N ALA A 45 4.10 2.50 3.79
CA ALA A 45 4.51 1.15 4.16
C ALA A 45 6.04 1.00 4.18
N LYS A 46 6.77 1.63 3.24
CA LYS A 46 8.25 1.69 3.28
C LYS A 46 8.77 2.34 4.57
N SER A 47 8.17 3.46 4.98
CA SER A 47 8.54 4.17 6.21
C SER A 47 8.21 3.36 7.46
N ILE A 48 7.05 2.70 7.48
CA ILE A 48 6.63 1.79 8.56
C ILE A 48 7.64 0.63 8.68
N CYS A 49 7.90 -0.08 7.59
CA CYS A 49 8.85 -1.20 7.58
C CYS A 49 10.25 -0.77 8.03
N LEU A 50 10.69 0.44 7.70
CA LEU A 50 11.98 0.96 8.12
C LEU A 50 12.01 1.27 9.63
N ASN A 51 11.08 2.07 10.13
CA ASN A 51 11.06 2.51 11.53
C ASN A 51 10.83 1.34 12.50
N PHE A 52 9.79 0.56 12.27
CA PHE A 52 9.46 -0.60 13.09
C PHE A 52 10.48 -1.74 12.91
N GLY A 53 10.93 -1.98 11.67
CA GLY A 53 11.94 -3.00 11.39
C GLY A 53 13.27 -2.71 12.07
N ILE A 54 13.71 -1.45 12.10
CA ILE A 54 14.91 -1.03 12.87
C ILE A 54 14.68 -1.29 14.38
N ALA A 55 13.55 -0.87 14.92
CA ALA A 55 13.25 -1.11 16.34
C ALA A 55 13.30 -2.61 16.67
N GLN A 56 12.71 -3.47 15.84
CA GLN A 56 12.77 -4.93 16.04
C GLN A 56 14.19 -5.48 15.97
N ASP A 57 14.97 -5.10 14.95
CA ASP A 57 16.32 -5.62 14.73
C ASP A 57 17.31 -5.23 15.82
N TYR A 58 17.13 -4.06 16.43
CA TYR A 58 17.99 -3.55 17.50
C TYR A 58 17.38 -3.74 18.89
N GLN A 59 16.27 -4.48 19.03
CA GLN A 59 15.54 -4.67 20.29
C GLN A 59 15.21 -3.35 20.99
N GLY A 60 14.91 -2.35 20.17
CA GLY A 60 14.56 -1.00 20.59
C GLY A 60 13.05 -0.78 20.61
N GLN A 61 12.65 0.47 20.48
CA GLN A 61 11.25 0.91 20.52
C GLN A 61 10.87 1.67 19.25
N CYS A 62 9.60 1.60 18.88
CA CYS A 62 9.03 2.43 17.83
C CYS A 62 7.66 2.95 18.28
N ASN A 63 7.51 4.27 18.37
CA ASN A 63 6.25 4.91 18.70
C ASN A 63 5.37 5.08 17.45
N LEU A 64 4.05 5.01 17.65
CA LEU A 64 3.07 5.56 16.72
C LEU A 64 2.63 6.91 17.28
N ARG A 65 2.91 8.02 16.56
CA ARG A 65 2.48 9.36 16.94
C ARG A 65 1.69 10.00 15.81
N PHE A 66 0.47 10.38 16.07
CA PHE A 66 -0.30 11.17 15.12
C PHE A 66 0.13 12.64 15.16
N ASP A 67 0.55 13.18 14.02
CA ASP A 67 0.80 14.61 13.85
C ASP A 67 -0.54 15.30 13.57
N ASP A 68 -1.25 15.63 14.64
CA ASP A 68 -2.57 16.23 14.64
C ASP A 68 -2.53 17.74 14.92
N THR A 69 -1.64 18.46 14.24
CA THR A 69 -1.47 19.92 14.37
C THR A 69 -2.40 20.75 13.48
N ASN A 70 -3.24 20.10 12.66
CA ASN A 70 -4.13 20.77 11.72
C ASN A 70 -5.60 20.35 11.86
N PRO A 71 -6.36 20.99 12.75
CA PRO A 71 -7.72 20.57 13.12
C PRO A 71 -8.72 20.53 11.94
N ALA A 72 -8.42 21.22 10.84
CA ALA A 72 -9.34 21.31 9.70
C ALA A 72 -9.30 20.10 8.76
N LYS A 73 -8.39 19.14 8.96
CA LYS A 73 -8.15 18.04 8.01
C LYS A 73 -8.10 16.66 8.64
N GLU A 74 -8.19 16.58 9.95
CA GLU A 74 -7.98 15.38 10.72
C GLU A 74 -9.32 14.70 11.02
N ASP A 75 -9.35 13.36 10.87
CA ASP A 75 -10.55 12.57 11.11
C ASP A 75 -10.20 11.26 11.83
N ILE A 76 -11.08 10.85 12.74
CA ILE A 76 -10.96 9.59 13.49
C ILE A 76 -10.95 8.38 12.55
N GLU A 77 -11.65 8.44 11.42
CA GLU A 77 -11.62 7.38 10.40
C GLU A 77 -10.18 7.10 9.94
N PHE A 78 -9.40 8.15 9.70
CA PHE A 78 -8.00 7.98 9.27
C PHE A 78 -7.11 7.45 10.39
N VAL A 79 -7.35 7.87 11.64
CA VAL A 79 -6.63 7.34 12.80
C VAL A 79 -6.81 5.82 12.89
N GLU A 80 -8.06 5.33 12.84
CA GLU A 80 -8.35 3.90 12.93
C GLU A 80 -7.82 3.11 11.72
N SER A 81 -7.91 3.68 10.52
CA SER A 81 -7.34 3.06 9.32
C SER A 81 -5.81 2.92 9.42
N ILE A 82 -5.11 3.96 9.89
CA ILE A 82 -3.66 3.94 10.06
C ILE A 82 -3.23 2.90 11.08
N LYS A 83 -3.89 2.82 12.23
CA LYS A 83 -3.65 1.80 13.26
C LYS A 83 -3.79 0.39 12.68
N HIS A 84 -4.90 0.15 12.00
CA HIS A 84 -5.17 -1.13 11.35
C HIS A 84 -4.10 -1.47 10.31
N ASP A 85 -3.67 -0.52 9.48
CA ASP A 85 -2.67 -0.75 8.44
C ASP A 85 -1.29 -1.08 9.02
N VAL A 86 -0.87 -0.43 10.12
CA VAL A 86 0.39 -0.74 10.83
C VAL A 86 0.34 -2.16 11.38
N GLN A 87 -0.76 -2.54 12.05
CA GLN A 87 -0.94 -3.89 12.60
C GLN A 87 -1.05 -4.94 11.51
N TRP A 88 -1.77 -4.65 10.43
CA TRP A 88 -1.87 -5.57 9.29
C TRP A 88 -0.49 -5.83 8.64
N LEU A 89 0.38 -4.80 8.57
CA LEU A 89 1.75 -4.97 8.12
C LEU A 89 2.61 -5.84 9.07
N GLY A 90 2.07 -6.24 10.22
CA GLY A 90 2.73 -7.13 11.21
C GLY A 90 3.59 -6.37 12.21
N PHE A 91 3.28 -5.12 12.49
CA PHE A 91 3.98 -4.29 13.46
C PHE A 91 3.04 -3.82 14.58
N ASP A 92 3.60 -3.74 15.78
CA ASP A 92 2.98 -3.12 16.95
C ASP A 92 3.87 -1.99 17.46
N TRP A 93 3.25 -0.91 17.90
CA TRP A 93 3.95 0.24 18.48
C TRP A 93 4.26 0.01 19.96
N SER A 94 5.25 0.75 20.47
CA SER A 94 5.68 0.67 21.86
C SER A 94 4.81 1.57 22.75
N GLY A 95 4.26 1.02 23.82
CA GLY A 95 3.46 1.80 24.78
C GLY A 95 2.14 2.31 24.22
N ASP A 96 1.74 3.49 24.67
CA ASP A 96 0.52 4.15 24.22
C ASP A 96 0.73 4.87 22.88
N ILE A 97 -0.38 5.16 22.19
CA ILE A 97 -0.37 6.02 21.01
C ILE A 97 -0.18 7.46 21.47
N HIS A 98 0.73 8.18 20.81
CA HIS A 98 0.99 9.59 21.05
C HIS A 98 0.26 10.46 20.02
N TYR A 99 -0.13 11.65 20.46
CA TYR A 99 -0.67 12.70 19.61
C TYR A 99 0.18 13.97 19.80
N SER A 100 0.45 14.70 18.73
CA SER A 100 1.12 15.99 18.86
C SER A 100 0.33 16.95 19.76
N SER A 101 -0.98 16.83 19.76
CA SER A 101 -1.88 17.60 20.63
C SER A 101 -1.71 17.30 22.12
N ASP A 102 -1.16 16.15 22.51
CA ASP A 102 -0.83 15.85 23.92
C ASP A 102 0.21 16.82 24.47
N TYR A 103 1.01 17.41 23.60
CA TYR A 103 2.13 18.30 23.91
C TYR A 103 1.81 19.79 23.71
N PHE A 104 0.58 20.17 23.39
CA PHE A 104 0.24 21.57 23.08
C PHE A 104 0.57 22.55 24.21
N ASP A 105 0.40 22.16 25.46
CA ASP A 105 0.76 23.01 26.61
C ASP A 105 2.30 23.20 26.69
N GLN A 106 3.11 22.13 26.47
CA GLN A 106 4.57 22.20 26.43
C GLN A 106 5.06 22.98 25.22
N LEU A 107 4.47 22.75 24.04
CA LEU A 107 4.79 23.51 22.81
C LEU A 107 4.55 25.01 23.00
N HIS A 108 3.44 25.38 23.64
CA HIS A 108 3.15 26.78 23.98
C HIS A 108 4.21 27.37 24.95
N ALA A 109 4.62 26.59 25.96
CA ALA A 109 5.65 27.02 26.90
C ALA A 109 7.01 27.22 26.20
N TYR A 110 7.42 26.34 25.29
CA TYR A 110 8.64 26.49 24.50
C TYR A 110 8.57 27.67 23.51
N ALA A 111 7.39 27.96 22.96
CA ALA A 111 7.20 29.16 22.15
C ALA A 111 7.40 30.45 22.96
N LEU A 112 6.86 30.51 24.20
CA LEU A 112 7.13 31.60 25.13
C LEU A 112 8.61 31.70 25.53
N GLU A 113 9.30 30.56 25.69
CA GLU A 113 10.75 30.54 25.95
C GLU A 113 11.52 31.20 24.80
N LEU A 114 11.19 30.88 23.54
CA LEU A 114 11.82 31.53 22.37
C LEU A 114 11.55 33.04 22.35
N ILE A 115 10.33 33.49 22.68
CA ILE A 115 10.00 34.92 22.76
C ILE A 115 10.84 35.59 23.86
N ASN A 116 10.94 34.98 25.07
CA ASN A 116 11.72 35.51 26.16
C ASN A 116 13.21 35.61 25.85
N LYS A 117 13.74 34.75 25.01
CA LYS A 117 15.11 34.79 24.51
C LYS A 117 15.29 35.79 23.34
N GLY A 118 14.24 36.47 22.88
CA GLY A 118 14.28 37.34 21.73
C GLY A 118 14.45 36.60 20.39
N LEU A 119 14.14 35.31 20.36
CA LEU A 119 14.28 34.39 19.22
C LEU A 119 12.96 34.11 18.50
N ALA A 120 11.87 34.74 18.91
CA ALA A 120 10.59 34.70 18.22
C ALA A 120 9.84 36.03 18.38
N TYR A 121 9.00 36.35 17.42
CA TYR A 121 8.21 37.58 17.40
C TYR A 121 6.84 37.35 16.76
N VAL A 122 5.86 38.13 17.20
CA VAL A 122 4.52 38.15 16.57
C VAL A 122 4.57 39.06 15.35
N ASP A 123 4.17 38.49 14.22
CA ASP A 123 4.14 39.20 12.93
C ASP A 123 2.68 39.39 12.50
N GLU A 124 2.31 40.63 12.18
CA GLU A 124 0.97 41.01 11.72
C GLU A 124 0.93 41.22 10.19
N LEU A 125 1.96 40.79 9.47
CA LEU A 125 1.90 40.68 8.01
C LEU A 125 0.92 39.60 7.60
N SER A 126 0.14 39.87 6.55
CA SER A 126 -0.73 38.83 5.96
C SER A 126 0.09 37.68 5.36
N PRO A 127 -0.49 36.49 5.15
CA PRO A 127 0.21 35.37 4.53
C PRO A 127 0.86 35.69 3.18
N ASP A 128 0.22 36.54 2.37
CA ASP A 128 0.77 36.99 1.07
C ASP A 128 1.97 37.93 1.23
N GLN A 129 1.89 38.87 2.18
CA GLN A 129 3.01 39.73 2.53
C GLN A 129 4.19 38.95 3.10
N ILE A 130 3.94 37.95 3.97
CA ILE A 130 5.00 37.07 4.49
C ILE A 130 5.69 36.33 3.33
N ARG A 131 4.91 35.84 2.35
CA ARG A 131 5.45 35.19 1.15
C ARG A 131 6.31 36.14 0.32
N GLU A 132 5.86 37.38 0.12
CA GLU A 132 6.62 38.39 -0.59
C GLU A 132 7.92 38.75 0.16
N TYR A 133 7.84 39.02 1.46
CA TYR A 133 8.99 39.38 2.29
C TYR A 133 10.03 38.27 2.38
N ARG A 134 9.61 37.00 2.30
CA ARG A 134 10.53 35.85 2.30
C ARG A 134 11.44 35.81 1.07
N GLY A 135 11.08 36.49 -0.01
CA GLY A 135 11.88 36.56 -1.25
C GLY A 135 11.78 35.30 -2.11
N SER A 136 12.83 35.02 -2.88
CA SER A 136 12.91 33.88 -3.80
C SER A 136 14.18 33.04 -3.55
N LEU A 137 14.33 31.93 -4.28
CA LEU A 137 15.57 31.12 -4.21
C LEU A 137 16.83 31.93 -4.62
N THR A 138 16.66 32.94 -5.48
CA THR A 138 17.74 33.75 -6.03
C THR A 138 17.84 35.14 -5.40
N SER A 139 16.90 35.54 -4.55
CA SER A 139 16.91 36.82 -3.85
C SER A 139 16.66 36.62 -2.34
N PRO A 140 17.41 37.34 -1.48
CA PRO A 140 17.21 37.31 -0.04
C PRO A 140 15.82 37.83 0.34
N GLY A 141 15.36 37.45 1.53
CA GLY A 141 14.16 38.02 2.13
C GLY A 141 14.41 39.42 2.73
N LYS A 142 13.32 40.06 3.13
CA LYS A 142 13.29 41.33 3.85
C LYS A 142 12.81 41.14 5.27
N ASN A 143 13.37 41.86 6.22
CA ASN A 143 12.88 41.87 7.59
C ASN A 143 11.44 42.41 7.65
N SER A 144 10.59 41.73 8.45
CA SER A 144 9.28 42.27 8.80
C SER A 144 9.42 43.56 9.60
N PRO A 145 8.55 44.57 9.42
CA PRO A 145 8.52 45.77 10.26
C PRO A 145 8.26 45.46 11.74
N TYR A 146 7.73 44.26 12.04
CA TYR A 146 7.41 43.80 13.40
C TYR A 146 8.52 42.98 14.06
N ARG A 147 9.62 42.72 13.33
CA ARG A 147 10.69 41.81 13.76
C ARG A 147 11.44 42.26 15.01
N ASP A 148 11.51 43.58 15.24
CA ASP A 148 12.31 44.16 16.31
C ASP A 148 11.45 44.73 17.46
N ARG A 149 10.21 44.23 17.63
CA ARG A 149 9.39 44.46 18.81
C ARG A 149 10.05 43.97 20.09
N SER A 150 9.74 44.60 21.21
CA SER A 150 10.25 44.17 22.52
C SER A 150 9.70 42.79 22.91
N VAL A 151 10.39 42.14 23.83
CA VAL A 151 9.97 40.83 24.38
C VAL A 151 8.59 40.94 25.03
N GLU A 152 8.39 41.98 25.82
CA GLU A 152 7.13 42.24 26.57
C GLU A 152 5.95 42.42 25.61
N GLU A 153 6.16 43.16 24.52
CA GLU A 153 5.17 43.39 23.48
C GLU A 153 4.78 42.06 22.78
N ASN A 154 5.81 41.28 22.40
CA ASN A 154 5.58 39.97 21.78
C ASN A 154 4.85 38.99 22.68
N ILE A 155 5.15 38.95 23.99
CA ILE A 155 4.43 38.12 24.97
C ILE A 155 2.97 38.53 25.01
N ALA A 156 2.68 39.85 25.17
CA ALA A 156 1.32 40.34 25.22
C ALA A 156 0.52 40.04 23.95
N LEU A 157 1.13 40.17 22.79
CA LEU A 157 0.48 39.84 21.51
C LEU A 157 0.27 38.33 21.32
N PHE A 158 1.21 37.50 21.74
CA PHE A 158 1.05 36.04 21.66
C PHE A 158 -0.07 35.53 22.58
N GLU A 159 -0.20 36.10 23.77
CA GLU A 159 -1.35 35.85 24.65
C GLU A 159 -2.69 36.31 24.03
N LYS A 160 -2.72 37.44 23.35
CA LYS A 160 -3.91 37.89 22.60
C LYS A 160 -4.26 36.92 21.46
N MET A 161 -3.26 36.37 20.76
CA MET A 161 -3.49 35.33 19.76
C MET A 161 -4.13 34.09 20.41
N ARG A 162 -3.60 33.63 21.55
CA ARG A 162 -4.14 32.49 22.30
C ARG A 162 -5.58 32.71 22.79
N ASN A 163 -5.90 33.93 23.19
CA ASN A 163 -7.24 34.33 23.69
C ASN A 163 -8.25 34.56 22.55
N GLY A 164 -7.86 34.40 21.28
CA GLY A 164 -8.75 34.57 20.15
C GLY A 164 -9.07 36.02 19.79
N GLU A 165 -8.23 36.97 20.20
CA GLU A 165 -8.44 38.41 19.96
C GLU A 165 -8.04 38.83 18.53
N PHE A 166 -7.38 37.95 17.77
CA PHE A 166 -7.04 38.15 16.38
C PHE A 166 -7.84 37.22 15.46
N ALA A 167 -8.22 37.71 14.28
CA ALA A 167 -8.80 36.88 13.24
C ALA A 167 -7.76 35.94 12.61
N GLU A 168 -8.21 34.86 11.95
CA GLU A 168 -7.33 34.00 11.16
C GLU A 168 -6.56 34.80 10.12
N GLY A 169 -5.23 34.58 10.04
CA GLY A 169 -4.34 35.26 9.11
C GLY A 169 -3.96 36.71 9.50
N ALA A 170 -4.51 37.26 10.60
CA ALA A 170 -4.19 38.61 11.06
C ALA A 170 -2.86 38.68 11.82
N ALA A 171 -2.45 37.58 12.46
CA ALA A 171 -1.16 37.48 13.15
C ALA A 171 -0.65 36.04 13.14
N CYS A 172 0.66 35.87 13.29
CA CYS A 172 1.31 34.60 13.51
C CYS A 172 2.57 34.78 14.37
N LEU A 173 3.07 33.70 14.96
CA LEU A 173 4.37 33.72 15.64
C LEU A 173 5.43 33.20 14.67
N ARG A 174 6.53 33.95 14.52
CA ARG A 174 7.66 33.58 13.68
C ARG A 174 8.94 33.42 14.52
N ALA A 175 9.75 32.41 14.16
CA ALA A 175 11.11 32.33 14.67
C ALA A 175 11.95 33.48 14.09
N LYS A 176 12.83 34.07 14.91
CA LYS A 176 13.74 35.15 14.51
C LYS A 176 15.11 34.55 14.22
N ILE A 177 15.38 34.24 12.93
CA ILE A 177 16.59 33.54 12.52
C ILE A 177 17.40 34.45 11.54
N ASP A 178 17.20 34.26 10.23
CA ASP A 178 17.95 35.04 9.21
C ASP A 178 17.14 35.13 7.90
N MET A 179 16.63 36.33 7.62
CA MET A 179 15.88 36.60 6.38
C MET A 179 16.75 36.57 5.13
N ALA A 180 18.07 36.62 5.25
CA ALA A 180 19.02 36.54 4.14
C ALA A 180 19.52 35.10 3.89
N SER A 181 19.09 34.11 4.71
CA SER A 181 19.52 32.71 4.59
C SER A 181 19.31 32.16 3.18
N PRO A 182 20.24 31.39 2.62
CA PRO A 182 20.04 30.67 1.37
C PRO A 182 18.96 29.59 1.50
N PHE A 183 18.65 29.14 2.72
CA PHE A 183 17.63 28.12 3.02
C PHE A 183 16.31 28.79 3.40
N PHE A 184 15.25 28.52 2.62
CA PHE A 184 13.93 29.11 2.85
C PHE A 184 13.37 28.84 4.24
N VAL A 185 13.59 27.64 4.75
CA VAL A 185 13.12 27.19 6.07
C VAL A 185 13.73 28.00 7.22
N MET A 186 14.86 28.69 6.99
CA MET A 186 15.55 29.52 7.97
C MET A 186 15.20 31.00 7.87
N ARG A 187 14.36 31.42 6.89
CA ARG A 187 13.94 32.80 6.71
C ARG A 187 12.74 33.15 7.60
N ASP A 188 12.99 33.30 8.88
CA ASP A 188 12.02 33.59 9.91
C ASP A 188 10.70 32.78 9.72
N PRO A 189 10.73 31.43 9.86
CA PRO A 189 9.59 30.60 9.60
C PRO A 189 8.44 30.84 10.58
N VAL A 190 7.21 30.67 10.13
CA VAL A 190 6.04 30.66 11.00
C VAL A 190 6.07 29.41 11.86
N ILE A 191 5.96 29.56 13.19
CA ILE A 191 5.96 28.47 14.16
C ILE A 191 4.59 28.29 14.85
N TYR A 192 3.74 29.34 14.88
CA TYR A 192 2.33 29.26 15.31
C TYR A 192 1.43 30.06 14.37
N ARG A 193 0.23 29.52 14.13
CA ARG A 193 -0.84 30.17 13.37
C ARG A 193 -2.15 30.21 14.16
N ILE A 194 -3.03 31.14 13.80
CA ILE A 194 -4.40 31.22 14.33
C ILE A 194 -5.30 30.36 13.44
N LYS A 195 -6.11 29.51 14.06
CA LYS A 195 -7.11 28.69 13.38
C LYS A 195 -8.31 28.46 14.29
N PHE A 196 -9.51 28.87 13.86
CA PHE A 196 -10.76 28.62 14.58
C PHE A 196 -11.42 27.36 14.00
N ALA A 197 -11.11 26.23 14.60
CA ALA A 197 -11.70 24.94 14.25
C ALA A 197 -11.70 24.04 15.48
N GLU A 198 -12.71 23.20 15.61
CA GLU A 198 -12.75 22.16 16.63
C GLU A 198 -11.69 21.09 16.32
N HIS A 199 -10.89 20.78 17.35
CA HIS A 199 -9.84 19.77 17.22
C HIS A 199 -10.33 18.42 17.77
N HIS A 200 -10.07 17.32 17.05
CA HIS A 200 -10.59 15.99 17.36
C HIS A 200 -10.20 15.48 18.77
N GLN A 201 -9.07 15.92 19.33
CA GLN A 201 -8.63 15.56 20.69
C GLN A 201 -8.89 16.67 21.72
N THR A 202 -8.58 17.92 21.39
CA THR A 202 -8.60 19.02 22.37
C THR A 202 -9.86 19.89 22.29
N GLY A 203 -10.77 19.61 21.35
CA GLY A 203 -11.99 20.38 21.15
C GLY A 203 -11.69 21.85 20.84
N ASN A 204 -12.33 22.75 21.58
CA ASN A 204 -12.17 24.19 21.40
C ASN A 204 -11.19 24.85 22.41
N LYS A 205 -10.31 24.05 23.06
CA LYS A 205 -9.33 24.57 24.02
C LYS A 205 -8.34 25.54 23.41
N TRP A 206 -8.01 25.35 22.13
CA TRP A 206 -6.98 26.09 21.39
C TRP A 206 -7.59 26.79 20.18
N CYS A 207 -7.10 28.00 19.89
CA CYS A 207 -7.34 28.73 18.65
C CYS A 207 -6.03 29.14 17.95
N ILE A 208 -4.88 28.78 18.55
CA ILE A 208 -3.56 28.85 17.93
C ILE A 208 -2.98 27.46 17.86
N TYR A 209 -2.35 27.13 16.75
CA TYR A 209 -1.81 25.80 16.50
C TYR A 209 -0.36 25.92 16.03
N PRO A 210 0.54 25.06 16.58
CA PRO A 210 1.93 25.04 16.16
C PRO A 210 2.05 24.53 14.72
N MET A 211 3.08 24.96 14.02
CA MET A 211 3.42 24.44 12.71
C MET A 211 4.22 23.15 12.84
N TYR A 212 4.14 22.30 11.83
CA TYR A 212 4.82 21.00 11.76
C TYR A 212 6.29 21.07 12.17
N ASP A 213 7.07 21.97 11.56
CA ASP A 213 8.51 22.06 11.81
C ASP A 213 8.88 22.39 13.26
N PHE A 214 8.02 23.11 13.97
CA PHE A 214 8.19 23.41 15.38
C PHE A 214 7.75 22.25 16.28
N THR A 215 6.65 21.60 15.93
CA THR A 215 6.06 20.51 16.73
C THR A 215 6.89 19.24 16.63
N HIS A 216 7.31 18.88 15.43
CA HIS A 216 7.93 17.61 15.12
C HIS A 216 9.21 17.35 15.92
N CYS A 217 10.14 18.29 15.94
CA CYS A 217 11.39 18.17 16.69
C CYS A 217 11.18 18.11 18.20
N ILE A 218 10.25 18.90 18.73
CA ILE A 218 9.93 18.94 20.16
C ILE A 218 9.23 17.65 20.59
N SER A 219 8.26 17.15 19.82
CA SER A 219 7.60 15.88 20.10
C SER A 219 8.60 14.72 20.09
N ASP A 220 9.52 14.66 19.10
CA ASP A 220 10.58 13.68 19.06
C ASP A 220 11.45 13.74 20.33
N ALA A 221 11.80 14.93 20.79
CA ALA A 221 12.61 15.12 21.99
C ALA A 221 11.84 14.73 23.28
N LEU A 222 10.56 15.08 23.40
CA LEU A 222 9.72 14.72 24.55
C LEU A 222 9.51 13.19 24.66
N GLU A 223 9.43 12.51 23.53
CA GLU A 223 9.32 11.05 23.45
C GLU A 223 10.66 10.31 23.60
N GLY A 224 11.79 11.02 23.67
CA GLY A 224 13.11 10.41 23.76
C GLY A 224 13.54 9.65 22.50
N ILE A 225 13.09 10.08 21.33
CA ILE A 225 13.47 9.50 20.04
C ILE A 225 14.99 9.68 19.85
N THR A 226 15.67 8.62 19.44
CA THR A 226 17.12 8.67 19.17
C THR A 226 17.41 8.97 17.71
N HIS A 227 16.69 8.31 16.81
CA HIS A 227 16.86 8.41 15.37
C HIS A 227 15.53 8.79 14.72
N SER A 228 15.42 10.06 14.33
CA SER A 228 14.26 10.65 13.67
C SER A 228 14.35 10.41 12.16
N LEU A 229 13.69 9.36 11.65
CA LEU A 229 13.77 8.97 10.24
C LEU A 229 12.65 9.63 9.44
N CYS A 230 12.98 10.27 8.32
CA CYS A 230 12.03 10.91 7.42
C CYS A 230 12.47 10.82 5.95
N THR A 231 11.64 11.29 5.03
CA THR A 231 11.97 11.30 3.60
C THR A 231 12.86 12.49 3.23
N LEU A 232 13.56 12.39 2.09
CA LEU A 232 14.51 13.42 1.58
C LEU A 232 13.88 14.80 1.38
N GLU A 233 12.56 14.87 1.22
CA GLU A 233 11.85 16.15 1.10
C GLU A 233 12.01 17.05 2.33
N PHE A 234 12.33 16.49 3.49
CA PHE A 234 12.58 17.19 4.74
C PHE A 234 14.07 17.49 5.01
N GLN A 235 14.95 17.28 4.04
CA GLN A 235 16.39 17.46 4.22
C GLN A 235 16.75 18.90 4.62
N ASP A 236 16.14 19.89 4.01
CA ASP A 236 16.38 21.29 4.37
C ASP A 236 15.77 21.65 5.73
N ASN A 237 14.65 21.02 6.09
CA ASN A 237 13.95 21.23 7.36
C ASN A 237 14.78 20.79 8.58
N ARG A 238 15.75 19.89 8.41
CA ARG A 238 16.67 19.48 9.50
C ARG A 238 17.39 20.67 10.11
N ARG A 239 17.70 21.72 9.35
CA ARG A 239 18.33 22.94 9.89
C ARG A 239 17.45 23.65 10.90
N LEU A 240 16.15 23.70 10.63
CA LEU A 240 15.17 24.27 11.55
C LEU A 240 14.92 23.35 12.74
N TYR A 241 14.88 22.04 12.50
CA TYR A 241 14.79 21.00 13.53
C TYR A 241 15.90 21.16 14.58
N ASP A 242 17.16 21.22 14.12
CA ASP A 242 18.33 21.41 15.00
C ASP A 242 18.26 22.79 15.69
N TRP A 243 17.95 23.86 14.93
CA TRP A 243 17.87 25.21 15.49
C TRP A 243 16.83 25.33 16.62
N VAL A 244 15.67 24.73 16.49
CA VAL A 244 14.63 24.76 17.53
C VAL A 244 15.15 24.07 18.80
N LEU A 245 15.67 22.86 18.68
CA LEU A 245 16.17 22.10 19.84
C LEU A 245 17.34 22.77 20.54
N ASP A 246 18.24 23.39 19.78
CA ASP A 246 19.41 24.14 20.32
C ASP A 246 19.00 25.41 21.08
N ASN A 247 17.81 25.96 20.85
CA ASN A 247 17.37 27.21 21.42
C ASN A 247 16.28 27.11 22.51
N ILE A 248 15.84 25.91 22.84
CA ILE A 248 14.89 25.66 23.94
C ILE A 248 15.51 24.78 25.03
N SER A 249 14.94 24.84 26.24
CA SER A 249 15.44 24.09 27.40
C SER A 249 14.89 22.65 27.43
N ILE A 250 15.22 21.86 26.40
CA ILE A 250 14.79 20.48 26.29
C ILE A 250 16.00 19.53 26.47
N PRO A 251 15.92 18.48 27.30
CA PRO A 251 17.07 17.67 27.65
C PRO A 251 17.49 16.65 26.57
N CYS A 252 16.57 16.27 25.68
CA CYS A 252 16.82 15.29 24.64
C CYS A 252 16.98 15.99 23.28
N HIS A 253 18.02 15.63 22.55
CA HIS A 253 18.32 16.15 21.21
C HIS A 253 18.34 15.00 20.19
N PRO A 254 17.19 14.57 19.68
CA PRO A 254 17.11 13.61 18.58
C PRO A 254 17.82 14.13 17.35
N ARG A 255 18.25 13.23 16.48
CA ARG A 255 18.81 13.64 15.19
C ARG A 255 17.95 13.12 14.03
N GLN A 256 17.69 14.01 13.07
CA GLN A 256 16.96 13.67 11.86
C GLN A 256 17.88 13.06 10.80
N TYR A 257 17.43 11.95 10.19
CA TYR A 257 18.10 11.27 9.10
C TYR A 257 17.11 11.03 7.97
N GLU A 258 17.50 11.40 6.75
CA GLU A 258 16.63 11.36 5.60
C GLU A 258 16.98 10.19 4.68
N PHE A 259 15.93 9.58 4.11
CA PHE A 259 16.03 8.51 3.13
C PHE A 259 15.12 8.80 1.91
N SER A 260 15.41 8.12 0.78
CA SER A 260 14.62 8.28 -0.44
C SER A 260 13.17 7.85 -0.26
N ARG A 261 12.23 8.63 -0.76
CA ARG A 261 10.85 8.22 -0.87
C ARG A 261 10.68 7.10 -1.91
N LEU A 262 9.57 6.38 -1.83
CA LEU A 262 9.18 5.40 -2.83
C LEU A 262 8.41 6.09 -3.95
N ASN A 263 8.93 6.02 -5.17
CA ASN A 263 8.19 6.32 -6.39
C ASN A 263 7.96 5.00 -7.12
N LEU A 264 6.71 4.56 -7.21
CA LEU A 264 6.34 3.32 -7.88
C LEU A 264 5.79 3.65 -9.27
N GLU A 265 6.29 2.99 -10.30
CA GLU A 265 5.80 3.15 -11.66
C GLU A 265 4.31 2.80 -11.79
N TYR A 266 3.65 3.35 -12.80
CA TYR A 266 2.22 3.16 -13.08
C TYR A 266 1.31 3.49 -11.90
N SER A 267 1.78 4.36 -10.97
CA SER A 267 1.00 4.78 -9.82
C SER A 267 1.27 6.25 -9.44
N ILE A 268 0.41 6.78 -8.61
CA ILE A 268 0.49 8.14 -8.08
C ILE A 268 0.50 8.08 -6.56
N MET A 269 1.45 8.79 -5.92
CA MET A 269 1.57 8.87 -4.46
C MET A 269 1.06 10.22 -3.91
N SER A 270 0.71 11.17 -4.79
CA SER A 270 0.18 12.47 -4.37
C SER A 270 -1.23 12.32 -3.80
N LYS A 271 -1.41 12.61 -2.52
CA LYS A 271 -2.71 12.59 -1.84
C LYS A 271 -3.79 13.40 -2.58
N ARG A 272 -3.45 14.61 -3.04
CA ARG A 272 -4.39 15.46 -3.80
C ARG A 272 -4.87 14.77 -5.08
N LYS A 273 -3.96 14.13 -5.82
CA LYS A 273 -4.31 13.41 -7.05
C LYS A 273 -5.09 12.13 -6.75
N LEU A 274 -4.73 11.39 -5.68
CA LEU A 274 -5.48 10.21 -5.25
C LEU A 274 -6.91 10.58 -4.81
N ASN A 275 -7.07 11.69 -4.08
CA ASN A 275 -8.38 12.19 -3.70
C ASN A 275 -9.25 12.53 -4.92
N LEU A 276 -8.65 13.11 -5.97
CA LEU A 276 -9.36 13.41 -7.21
C LEU A 276 -9.91 12.14 -7.88
N LEU A 277 -9.13 11.04 -7.91
CA LEU A 277 -9.59 9.77 -8.45
C LEU A 277 -10.84 9.23 -7.72
N VAL A 278 -10.90 9.45 -6.40
CA VAL A 278 -12.03 9.02 -5.58
C VAL A 278 -13.23 9.97 -5.76
N THR A 279 -13.02 11.28 -5.72
CA THR A 279 -14.10 12.28 -5.83
C THR A 279 -14.75 12.28 -7.21
N ASP A 280 -13.97 12.09 -8.27
CA ASP A 280 -14.43 12.00 -9.65
C ASP A 280 -14.94 10.61 -10.02
N LYS A 281 -14.98 9.67 -9.05
CA LYS A 281 -15.48 8.30 -9.21
C LYS A 281 -14.78 7.49 -10.31
N ILE A 282 -13.51 7.77 -10.54
CA ILE A 282 -12.67 6.98 -11.45
C ILE A 282 -12.32 5.63 -10.81
N VAL A 283 -12.22 5.63 -9.48
CA VAL A 283 -12.11 4.46 -8.63
C VAL A 283 -13.27 4.42 -7.63
N GLU A 284 -13.58 3.24 -7.09
CA GLU A 284 -14.72 3.04 -6.18
C GLU A 284 -14.53 3.70 -4.80
N GLY A 285 -13.28 3.93 -4.39
CA GLY A 285 -12.94 4.49 -3.09
C GLY A 285 -11.45 4.33 -2.79
N TRP A 286 -11.08 4.67 -1.57
CA TRP A 286 -9.69 4.60 -1.12
C TRP A 286 -9.14 3.17 -1.02
N ASP A 287 -10.01 2.17 -0.92
CA ASP A 287 -9.70 0.75 -0.92
C ASP A 287 -9.90 0.07 -2.28
N ASP A 288 -10.08 0.84 -3.36
CA ASP A 288 -10.14 0.27 -4.71
C ASP A 288 -8.85 -0.54 -4.99
N PRO A 289 -8.98 -1.79 -5.46
CA PRO A 289 -7.81 -2.66 -5.74
C PRO A 289 -6.80 -2.10 -6.77
N ARG A 290 -7.12 -1.03 -7.48
CA ARG A 290 -6.21 -0.33 -8.39
C ARG A 290 -5.42 0.80 -7.72
N MET A 291 -5.81 1.18 -6.50
CA MET A 291 -5.14 2.23 -5.73
C MET A 291 -3.87 1.71 -5.07
N PRO A 292 -2.81 2.54 -4.96
CA PRO A 292 -1.57 2.17 -4.26
C PRO A 292 -1.70 2.30 -2.74
N THR A 293 -2.91 2.44 -2.21
CA THR A 293 -3.19 2.48 -0.77
C THR A 293 -2.98 1.10 -0.15
N VAL A 294 -2.61 1.06 1.12
CA VAL A 294 -2.46 -0.20 1.85
C VAL A 294 -3.79 -0.97 1.87
N SER A 295 -4.89 -0.27 2.09
CA SER A 295 -6.25 -0.85 2.05
C SER A 295 -6.63 -1.39 0.67
N GLY A 296 -6.27 -0.69 -0.41
CA GLY A 296 -6.51 -1.15 -1.78
C GLY A 296 -5.67 -2.39 -2.14
N LEU A 297 -4.39 -2.40 -1.77
CA LEU A 297 -3.52 -3.54 -1.96
C LEU A 297 -4.00 -4.76 -1.17
N ARG A 298 -4.41 -4.58 0.10
CA ARG A 298 -4.99 -5.64 0.92
C ARG A 298 -6.26 -6.21 0.30
N ARG A 299 -7.22 -5.38 -0.10
CA ARG A 299 -8.46 -5.80 -0.78
C ARG A 299 -8.17 -6.51 -2.11
N ARG A 300 -7.09 -6.16 -2.80
CA ARG A 300 -6.62 -6.85 -4.01
C ARG A 300 -6.03 -8.23 -3.71
N GLY A 301 -5.70 -8.53 -2.45
CA GLY A 301 -5.12 -9.79 -2.03
C GLY A 301 -3.59 -9.79 -1.89
N TYR A 302 -2.95 -8.61 -1.83
CA TYR A 302 -1.55 -8.51 -1.43
C TYR A 302 -1.40 -8.91 0.04
N THR A 303 -0.33 -9.60 0.36
CA THR A 303 -0.02 -10.00 1.73
C THR A 303 0.92 -9.01 2.40
N ALA A 304 0.80 -8.88 3.71
CA ALA A 304 1.74 -8.08 4.49
C ALA A 304 3.19 -8.54 4.30
N ALA A 305 3.41 -9.85 4.21
CA ALA A 305 4.73 -10.45 3.97
C ALA A 305 5.33 -9.98 2.63
N SER A 306 4.55 -9.99 1.57
CA SER A 306 5.01 -9.53 0.24
C SER A 306 5.37 -8.05 0.21
N ILE A 307 4.61 -7.20 0.94
CA ILE A 307 4.91 -5.75 1.03
C ILE A 307 6.18 -5.52 1.85
N ARG A 308 6.35 -6.21 2.98
CA ARG A 308 7.60 -6.13 3.76
C ARG A 308 8.81 -6.59 2.94
N GLU A 309 8.67 -7.70 2.22
CA GLU A 309 9.73 -8.21 1.34
C GLU A 309 10.05 -7.23 0.21
N PHE A 310 9.05 -6.62 -0.40
CA PHE A 310 9.26 -5.56 -1.37
C PHE A 310 10.04 -4.38 -0.78
N CYS A 311 9.63 -3.87 0.40
CA CYS A 311 10.35 -2.79 1.08
C CYS A 311 11.80 -3.18 1.41
N ARG A 312 12.05 -4.44 1.78
CA ARG A 312 13.39 -4.98 2.03
C ARG A 312 14.24 -5.00 0.75
N ARG A 313 13.68 -5.48 -0.38
CA ARG A 313 14.40 -5.59 -1.68
C ARG A 313 14.77 -4.24 -2.25
N ILE A 314 13.89 -3.25 -2.20
CA ILE A 314 14.18 -1.90 -2.72
C ILE A 314 15.20 -1.16 -1.86
N GLY A 315 15.35 -1.54 -0.59
CA GLY A 315 16.35 -1.02 0.32
C GLY A 315 16.14 0.45 0.71
N VAL A 316 17.17 1.01 1.35
CA VAL A 316 17.19 2.38 1.87
C VAL A 316 18.37 3.13 1.28
N THR A 317 18.11 4.19 0.52
CA THR A 317 19.11 4.99 -0.19
C THR A 317 18.89 6.48 0.06
N LYS A 318 19.86 7.31 -0.35
CA LYS A 318 19.77 8.78 -0.38
C LYS A 318 19.47 9.35 -1.76
N GLN A 319 19.06 8.51 -2.70
CA GLN A 319 18.70 8.92 -4.05
C GLN A 319 17.28 8.48 -4.36
N ASP A 320 16.46 9.41 -4.82
CA ASP A 320 15.11 9.11 -5.30
C ASP A 320 15.21 8.31 -6.60
N ASN A 321 14.60 7.15 -6.61
CA ASN A 321 14.53 6.26 -7.77
C ASN A 321 13.08 5.86 -8.04
N ASN A 322 12.76 5.70 -9.32
CA ASN A 322 11.53 5.02 -9.70
C ASN A 322 11.73 3.51 -9.55
N VAL A 323 10.81 2.88 -8.87
CA VAL A 323 10.79 1.44 -8.67
C VAL A 323 9.77 0.84 -9.65
N GLU A 324 10.21 -0.15 -10.40
CA GLU A 324 9.34 -0.86 -11.35
C GLU A 324 8.19 -1.57 -10.64
N MET A 325 6.98 -1.46 -11.17
CA MET A 325 5.79 -2.17 -10.65
C MET A 325 6.04 -3.69 -10.62
N MET A 326 6.79 -4.21 -11.58
CA MET A 326 7.15 -5.63 -11.66
C MET A 326 7.91 -6.12 -10.42
N ALA A 327 8.70 -5.26 -9.75
CA ALA A 327 9.40 -5.63 -8.52
C ALA A 327 8.42 -5.92 -7.37
N LEU A 328 7.36 -5.11 -7.23
CA LEU A 328 6.27 -5.34 -6.27
C LEU A 328 5.49 -6.61 -6.63
N GLU A 329 5.11 -6.75 -7.89
CA GLU A 329 4.37 -7.92 -8.39
C GLU A 329 5.18 -9.22 -8.27
N SER A 330 6.51 -9.18 -8.38
CA SER A 330 7.36 -10.34 -8.15
C SER A 330 7.31 -10.78 -6.69
N CYS A 331 7.37 -9.85 -5.75
CA CYS A 331 7.29 -10.19 -4.33
C CYS A 331 5.99 -10.90 -3.97
N ILE A 332 4.85 -10.44 -4.52
CA ILE A 332 3.57 -11.10 -4.24
C ILE A 332 3.46 -12.46 -4.96
N ARG A 333 4.00 -12.60 -6.19
CA ARG A 333 4.04 -13.91 -6.87
C ARG A 333 4.87 -14.92 -6.10
N ASP A 334 6.04 -14.52 -5.60
CA ASP A 334 6.94 -15.39 -4.83
C ASP A 334 6.24 -15.86 -3.55
N ASP A 335 5.62 -14.96 -2.79
CA ASP A 335 4.90 -15.26 -1.56
C ASP A 335 3.70 -16.19 -1.82
N LEU A 336 2.86 -15.86 -2.80
CA LEU A 336 1.66 -16.65 -3.10
C LEU A 336 1.98 -17.99 -3.79
N ASN A 337 3.07 -18.07 -4.56
CA ASN A 337 3.51 -19.36 -5.10
C ASN A 337 3.84 -20.34 -3.98
N GLU A 338 4.44 -19.85 -2.92
CA GLU A 338 4.84 -20.65 -1.76
C GLU A 338 3.67 -20.93 -0.81
N ASN A 339 2.76 -19.96 -0.60
CA ASN A 339 1.83 -20.01 0.52
C ASN A 339 0.34 -20.11 0.13
N ALA A 340 -0.05 -19.79 -1.10
CA ALA A 340 -1.45 -19.80 -1.48
C ALA A 340 -1.95 -21.22 -1.78
N PRO A 341 -3.09 -21.65 -1.22
CA PRO A 341 -3.73 -22.89 -1.62
C PRO A 341 -4.20 -22.81 -3.07
N ARG A 342 -4.22 -23.97 -3.74
CA ARG A 342 -4.67 -24.13 -5.12
C ARG A 342 -6.16 -24.44 -5.16
N ALA A 343 -6.84 -23.87 -6.14
CA ALA A 343 -8.24 -24.16 -6.43
C ALA A 343 -8.47 -24.12 -7.95
N MET A 344 -9.62 -24.60 -8.39
CA MET A 344 -9.97 -24.53 -9.81
C MET A 344 -11.10 -23.53 -10.04
N ALA A 345 -10.89 -22.69 -11.06
CA ALA A 345 -11.86 -21.75 -11.60
C ALA A 345 -11.77 -21.75 -13.11
N VAL A 346 -12.90 -21.61 -13.79
CA VAL A 346 -12.98 -21.45 -15.24
C VAL A 346 -13.60 -20.09 -15.50
N ILE A 347 -12.80 -19.17 -16.07
CA ILE A 347 -13.20 -17.76 -16.23
C ILE A 347 -14.03 -17.56 -17.49
N ASN A 348 -13.63 -18.19 -18.61
CA ASN A 348 -14.37 -18.14 -19.87
C ASN A 348 -14.86 -19.56 -20.22
N PRO A 349 -15.99 -19.99 -19.68
CA PRO A 349 -16.40 -21.38 -19.76
C PRO A 349 -16.89 -21.81 -21.14
N VAL A 350 -16.48 -22.99 -21.57
CA VAL A 350 -17.14 -23.79 -22.60
C VAL A 350 -17.53 -25.15 -22.02
N LYS A 351 -18.73 -25.62 -22.35
CA LYS A 351 -19.27 -26.88 -21.83
C LYS A 351 -18.58 -28.09 -22.51
N VAL A 352 -18.20 -29.06 -21.70
CA VAL A 352 -17.74 -30.38 -22.14
C VAL A 352 -18.70 -31.44 -21.63
N ILE A 353 -19.15 -32.33 -22.49
CA ILE A 353 -20.01 -33.48 -22.14
C ILE A 353 -19.22 -34.76 -22.38
N ILE A 354 -19.10 -35.58 -21.33
CA ILE A 354 -18.41 -36.86 -21.40
C ILE A 354 -19.44 -37.94 -21.75
N GLU A 355 -19.45 -38.40 -23.01
CA GLU A 355 -20.49 -39.25 -23.57
C GLU A 355 -20.48 -40.67 -22.98
N ASN A 356 -19.32 -41.19 -22.66
CA ASN A 356 -19.14 -42.54 -22.07
C ASN A 356 -19.01 -42.52 -20.54
N PHE A 357 -19.46 -41.46 -19.88
CA PHE A 357 -19.45 -41.37 -18.42
C PHE A 357 -20.31 -42.48 -17.82
N THR A 358 -19.71 -43.27 -16.92
CA THR A 358 -20.33 -44.39 -16.23
C THR A 358 -20.11 -44.23 -14.73
N GLY A 359 -21.14 -44.51 -13.94
CA GLY A 359 -21.06 -44.41 -12.48
C GLY A 359 -22.13 -43.48 -11.92
N ASP A 360 -21.96 -43.10 -10.67
CA ASP A 360 -22.82 -42.15 -9.99
C ASP A 360 -22.73 -40.76 -10.66
N ASP A 361 -23.81 -40.00 -10.55
CA ASP A 361 -23.90 -38.67 -11.19
C ASP A 361 -22.79 -37.71 -10.76
N VAL A 362 -22.25 -37.90 -9.55
CA VAL A 362 -21.14 -37.11 -8.99
C VAL A 362 -20.05 -38.02 -8.43
N GLN A 363 -18.83 -37.87 -8.95
CA GLN A 363 -17.65 -38.55 -8.43
C GLN A 363 -16.74 -37.56 -7.72
N MET A 364 -16.40 -37.82 -6.46
CA MET A 364 -15.49 -36.96 -5.71
C MET A 364 -14.03 -37.27 -6.04
N VAL A 365 -13.30 -36.29 -6.51
CA VAL A 365 -11.88 -36.39 -6.84
C VAL A 365 -11.06 -35.67 -5.78
N LYS A 366 -10.14 -36.41 -5.14
CA LYS A 366 -9.25 -35.85 -4.13
C LYS A 366 -8.09 -35.08 -4.75
N MET A 367 -7.93 -33.82 -4.35
CA MET A 367 -6.90 -32.93 -4.88
C MET A 367 -6.05 -32.32 -3.75
N PRO A 368 -4.72 -32.18 -3.93
CA PRO A 368 -3.89 -31.48 -2.96
C PRO A 368 -4.20 -29.98 -2.96
N ASN A 369 -4.20 -29.37 -1.78
CA ASN A 369 -4.33 -27.91 -1.67
C ASN A 369 -3.06 -27.17 -2.08
N HIS A 370 -1.92 -27.87 -2.05
CA HIS A 370 -0.64 -27.33 -2.56
C HIS A 370 0.23 -28.46 -3.13
N PRO A 371 0.93 -28.25 -4.26
CA PRO A 371 1.69 -29.32 -4.93
C PRO A 371 2.92 -29.79 -4.15
N SER A 372 3.54 -28.91 -3.34
CA SER A 372 4.77 -29.20 -2.59
C SER A 372 4.60 -29.13 -1.06
N LYS A 373 3.39 -28.87 -0.55
CA LYS A 373 3.11 -28.73 0.89
C LYS A 373 1.97 -29.68 1.31
N PRO A 374 2.28 -30.97 1.57
CA PRO A 374 1.27 -31.94 1.99
C PRO A 374 0.54 -31.57 3.29
N GLU A 375 1.20 -30.79 4.15
CA GLU A 375 0.63 -30.27 5.41
C GLU A 375 -0.56 -29.34 5.18
N MET A 376 -0.69 -28.72 4.00
CA MET A 376 -1.88 -27.93 3.65
C MET A 376 -3.10 -28.81 3.36
N GLY A 377 -2.94 -30.13 3.34
CA GLY A 377 -4.02 -31.08 3.20
C GLY A 377 -4.55 -31.21 1.77
N THR A 378 -5.74 -31.74 1.69
CA THR A 378 -6.43 -32.05 0.42
C THR A 378 -7.88 -31.62 0.51
N ARG A 379 -8.51 -31.42 -0.65
CA ARG A 379 -9.92 -31.14 -0.82
C ARG A 379 -10.54 -32.13 -1.79
N GLU A 380 -11.85 -32.29 -1.71
CA GLU A 380 -12.63 -33.10 -2.64
C GLU A 380 -13.36 -32.22 -3.63
N VAL A 381 -13.19 -32.51 -4.92
CA VAL A 381 -13.77 -31.73 -6.02
C VAL A 381 -14.71 -32.63 -6.81
N PRO A 382 -15.99 -32.24 -7.00
CA PRO A 382 -16.95 -33.06 -7.74
C PRO A 382 -16.62 -33.09 -9.23
N PHE A 383 -16.51 -34.29 -9.78
CA PHE A 383 -16.39 -34.57 -11.20
C PHE A 383 -17.72 -35.16 -11.70
N THR A 384 -18.26 -34.62 -12.77
CA THR A 384 -19.57 -34.95 -13.29
C THR A 384 -19.51 -35.23 -14.79
N ARG A 385 -20.58 -35.76 -15.37
CA ARG A 385 -20.69 -35.98 -16.81
C ARG A 385 -20.53 -34.70 -17.61
N GLU A 386 -21.04 -33.58 -17.08
CA GLU A 386 -20.90 -32.26 -17.66
C GLU A 386 -19.90 -31.44 -16.86
N ILE A 387 -18.91 -30.88 -17.52
CA ILE A 387 -17.91 -30.00 -16.92
C ILE A 387 -17.71 -28.73 -17.75
N TYR A 388 -17.12 -27.71 -17.18
CA TYR A 388 -16.60 -26.54 -17.88
C TYR A 388 -15.09 -26.59 -17.97
N ILE A 389 -14.55 -26.18 -19.12
CA ILE A 389 -13.13 -25.84 -19.31
C ILE A 389 -13.04 -24.42 -19.87
N ASP A 390 -11.86 -23.79 -19.81
CA ASP A 390 -11.67 -22.48 -20.42
C ASP A 390 -11.70 -22.58 -21.96
N GLN A 391 -12.35 -21.62 -22.65
CA GLN A 391 -12.44 -21.60 -24.12
C GLN A 391 -11.05 -21.60 -24.77
N ALA A 392 -10.05 -20.92 -24.14
CA ALA A 392 -8.68 -20.89 -24.65
C ALA A 392 -7.99 -22.27 -24.59
N ASP A 393 -8.53 -23.21 -23.84
CA ASP A 393 -8.00 -24.57 -23.72
C ASP A 393 -8.48 -25.53 -24.80
N PHE A 394 -9.34 -25.09 -25.73
CA PHE A 394 -9.78 -25.88 -26.87
C PHE A 394 -9.50 -25.20 -28.22
N ARG A 395 -9.12 -25.99 -29.21
CA ARG A 395 -9.05 -25.59 -30.64
C ARG A 395 -9.48 -26.73 -31.54
N GLU A 396 -10.16 -26.40 -32.64
CA GLU A 396 -10.48 -27.37 -33.67
C GLU A 396 -9.22 -27.89 -34.36
N GLU A 397 -8.32 -26.97 -34.71
CA GLU A 397 -7.01 -27.26 -35.29
C GLU A 397 -5.90 -26.53 -34.53
N ALA A 398 -4.78 -27.17 -34.32
CA ALA A 398 -3.63 -26.55 -33.68
C ALA A 398 -2.31 -27.19 -34.10
N ASN A 399 -1.24 -26.41 -34.04
CA ASN A 399 0.12 -26.86 -34.25
C ASN A 399 0.65 -27.73 -33.08
N LYS A 400 1.81 -28.33 -33.24
CA LYS A 400 2.45 -29.22 -32.24
C LYS A 400 2.85 -28.51 -30.92
N GLN A 401 2.87 -27.19 -30.91
CA GLN A 401 3.23 -26.40 -29.70
C GLN A 401 2.02 -26.22 -28.76
N TYR A 402 0.80 -26.28 -29.27
CA TYR A 402 -0.42 -26.18 -28.49
C TYR A 402 -0.66 -27.51 -27.77
N LYS A 403 -0.38 -27.53 -26.48
CA LYS A 403 -0.49 -28.71 -25.60
C LYS A 403 -1.75 -28.64 -24.74
N ARG A 404 -2.90 -28.50 -25.38
CA ARG A 404 -4.23 -28.46 -24.75
C ARG A 404 -5.18 -29.33 -25.55
N LEU A 405 -6.49 -29.22 -25.33
CA LEU A 405 -7.48 -30.04 -26.02
C LEU A 405 -7.62 -29.60 -27.50
N VAL A 406 -7.53 -30.57 -28.40
CA VAL A 406 -7.75 -30.36 -29.84
C VAL A 406 -8.73 -31.43 -30.32
N LEU A 407 -9.61 -31.09 -31.27
CA LEU A 407 -10.56 -32.05 -31.87
C LEU A 407 -9.82 -33.30 -32.36
N GLY A 408 -10.31 -34.47 -31.94
CA GLY A 408 -9.74 -35.77 -32.21
C GLY A 408 -8.49 -36.14 -31.39
N LYS A 409 -8.05 -35.27 -30.43
CA LYS A 409 -6.86 -35.51 -29.59
C LYS A 409 -7.20 -35.53 -28.10
N GLU A 410 -6.25 -36.09 -27.35
CA GLU A 410 -6.35 -36.24 -25.92
C GLU A 410 -5.67 -35.12 -25.13
N VAL A 411 -6.22 -34.83 -23.95
CA VAL A 411 -5.60 -33.99 -22.92
C VAL A 411 -5.93 -34.54 -21.52
N ARG A 412 -5.09 -34.27 -20.54
CA ARG A 412 -5.38 -34.61 -19.14
C ARG A 412 -6.17 -33.50 -18.45
N LEU A 413 -7.24 -33.84 -17.79
CA LEU A 413 -7.89 -33.00 -16.81
C LEU A 413 -7.09 -33.00 -15.50
N ARG A 414 -6.87 -31.85 -14.91
CA ARG A 414 -6.07 -31.68 -13.68
C ARG A 414 -6.53 -32.62 -12.58
N ASN A 415 -5.63 -33.47 -12.09
CA ASN A 415 -5.89 -34.50 -11.07
C ASN A 415 -7.08 -35.44 -11.36
N ALA A 416 -7.55 -35.52 -12.59
CA ALA A 416 -8.66 -36.36 -13.00
C ALA A 416 -8.28 -37.27 -14.18
N TYR A 417 -9.09 -37.38 -15.16
CA TYR A 417 -8.98 -38.32 -16.26
C TYR A 417 -8.31 -37.73 -17.51
N VAL A 418 -7.88 -38.61 -18.40
CA VAL A 418 -7.59 -38.26 -19.79
C VAL A 418 -8.91 -38.23 -20.56
N ILE A 419 -9.15 -37.15 -21.29
CA ILE A 419 -10.31 -36.98 -22.17
C ILE A 419 -9.85 -36.80 -23.62
N LYS A 420 -10.72 -37.17 -24.57
CA LYS A 420 -10.53 -37.00 -26.01
C LYS A 420 -11.73 -36.27 -26.58
N ALA A 421 -11.51 -35.18 -27.32
CA ALA A 421 -12.58 -34.47 -28.01
C ALA A 421 -13.01 -35.24 -29.26
N GLU A 422 -14.26 -35.64 -29.35
CA GLU A 422 -14.79 -36.44 -30.45
C GLU A 422 -15.55 -35.58 -31.46
N ARG A 423 -16.37 -34.62 -31.01
CA ARG A 423 -17.15 -33.71 -31.84
C ARG A 423 -17.48 -32.43 -31.09
N ILE A 424 -17.97 -31.43 -31.80
CA ILE A 424 -18.35 -30.12 -31.26
C ILE A 424 -19.74 -29.69 -31.77
N GLU A 425 -20.40 -28.83 -31.00
CA GLU A 425 -21.54 -28.06 -31.43
C GLU A 425 -21.23 -26.57 -31.41
N LYS A 426 -21.83 -25.84 -32.36
CA LYS A 426 -21.66 -24.40 -32.52
C LYS A 426 -23.04 -23.69 -32.55
N ASP A 427 -23.04 -22.44 -32.12
CA ASP A 427 -24.19 -21.56 -32.30
C ASP A 427 -24.30 -21.04 -33.76
N ALA A 428 -25.31 -20.20 -34.01
CA ALA A 428 -25.56 -19.64 -35.33
C ALA A 428 -24.43 -18.68 -35.78
N GLU A 429 -23.67 -18.12 -34.84
CA GLU A 429 -22.53 -17.23 -35.06
C GLU A 429 -21.22 -17.99 -35.28
N GLY A 430 -21.24 -19.32 -35.10
CA GLY A 430 -20.06 -20.19 -35.28
C GLY A 430 -19.20 -20.35 -34.03
N ASN A 431 -19.63 -19.85 -32.88
CA ASN A 431 -18.93 -20.05 -31.62
C ASN A 431 -19.17 -21.47 -31.08
N ILE A 432 -18.17 -22.06 -30.49
CA ILE A 432 -18.28 -23.41 -29.87
C ILE A 432 -19.07 -23.27 -28.59
N THR A 433 -20.19 -23.97 -28.50
CA THR A 433 -21.06 -24.02 -27.33
C THR A 433 -20.84 -25.28 -26.49
N THR A 434 -20.54 -26.41 -27.17
CA THR A 434 -20.39 -27.71 -26.50
C THR A 434 -19.31 -28.55 -27.20
N ILE A 435 -18.47 -29.18 -26.38
CA ILE A 435 -17.47 -30.15 -26.82
C ILE A 435 -17.89 -31.51 -26.26
N PHE A 436 -18.03 -32.50 -27.12
CA PHE A 436 -18.34 -33.88 -26.71
C PHE A 436 -17.05 -34.68 -26.64
N CYS A 437 -16.81 -35.28 -25.49
CA CYS A 437 -15.59 -36.03 -25.21
C CYS A 437 -15.90 -37.45 -24.77
N SER A 438 -14.96 -38.35 -25.02
CA SER A 438 -14.84 -39.60 -24.30
C SER A 438 -13.77 -39.45 -23.19
N TYR A 439 -13.84 -40.25 -22.11
CA TYR A 439 -12.81 -40.32 -21.09
C TYR A 439 -12.28 -41.72 -20.93
N ASP A 440 -11.01 -41.83 -20.54
CA ASP A 440 -10.36 -43.09 -20.20
C ASP A 440 -10.48 -43.30 -18.68
N ILE A 441 -11.39 -44.19 -18.27
CA ILE A 441 -11.75 -44.45 -16.87
C ILE A 441 -10.56 -44.96 -16.03
N GLU A 442 -9.58 -45.63 -16.68
CA GLU A 442 -8.42 -46.18 -15.98
C GLU A 442 -7.34 -45.11 -15.67
N THR A 443 -7.53 -43.83 -16.08
CA THR A 443 -6.53 -42.79 -15.99
C THR A 443 -6.73 -41.81 -14.85
N LEU A 444 -7.58 -42.12 -13.85
CA LEU A 444 -7.77 -41.22 -12.71
C LEU A 444 -6.45 -40.97 -11.97
N SER A 445 -5.93 -39.75 -12.09
CA SER A 445 -4.66 -39.28 -11.51
C SER A 445 -3.43 -40.14 -11.82
N LYS A 446 -3.47 -40.94 -12.90
CA LYS A 446 -2.35 -41.79 -13.35
C LYS A 446 -2.24 -41.82 -14.87
N ASP A 447 -1.08 -42.21 -15.38
CA ASP A 447 -0.86 -42.33 -16.79
C ASP A 447 -1.61 -43.50 -17.43
N PRO A 448 -1.94 -43.45 -18.74
CA PRO A 448 -2.56 -44.56 -19.46
C PRO A 448 -1.76 -45.86 -19.38
N ALA A 449 -2.45 -46.97 -19.12
CA ALA A 449 -1.81 -48.29 -18.93
C ALA A 449 -1.08 -48.83 -20.19
N ASP A 450 -1.48 -48.39 -21.39
CA ASP A 450 -0.87 -48.74 -22.65
C ASP A 450 0.43 -47.96 -22.96
N GLY A 451 0.87 -47.08 -22.06
CA GLY A 451 2.09 -46.30 -22.16
C GLY A 451 2.06 -45.13 -23.16
N ARG A 452 0.90 -44.81 -23.74
CA ARG A 452 0.75 -43.62 -24.57
C ARG A 452 0.98 -42.36 -23.78
N LYS A 453 1.65 -41.36 -24.36
CA LYS A 453 1.96 -40.10 -23.71
C LYS A 453 0.92 -39.05 -24.04
N VAL A 454 0.14 -38.66 -23.05
CA VAL A 454 -0.78 -37.53 -23.15
C VAL A 454 -0.04 -36.24 -22.79
N LYS A 455 -0.09 -35.25 -23.69
CA LYS A 455 0.61 -33.98 -23.50
C LYS A 455 -0.35 -32.89 -23.09
N GLY A 456 0.01 -32.19 -22.03
CA GLY A 456 -0.77 -31.07 -21.50
C GLY A 456 -1.75 -31.49 -20.41
N VAL A 457 -2.02 -30.51 -19.57
CA VAL A 457 -2.99 -30.60 -18.48
C VAL A 457 -3.82 -29.32 -18.49
N ILE A 458 -5.14 -29.47 -18.44
CA ILE A 458 -6.08 -28.35 -18.35
C ILE A 458 -6.88 -28.44 -17.04
N HIS A 459 -7.31 -27.29 -16.53
CA HIS A 459 -8.22 -27.22 -15.37
C HIS A 459 -9.67 -27.33 -15.81
N TRP A 460 -10.54 -27.60 -14.87
CA TRP A 460 -11.96 -27.86 -15.12
C TRP A 460 -12.80 -27.59 -13.86
N VAL A 461 -14.10 -27.41 -14.03
CA VAL A 461 -15.08 -27.31 -12.96
C VAL A 461 -16.33 -28.09 -13.36
N SER A 462 -16.97 -28.79 -12.42
CA SER A 462 -18.27 -29.45 -12.66
C SER A 462 -19.31 -28.44 -13.14
N ALA A 463 -20.09 -28.77 -14.16
CA ALA A 463 -21.13 -27.89 -14.65
C ALA A 463 -22.40 -27.93 -13.76
N THR A 464 -22.63 -29.02 -13.03
CA THR A 464 -23.79 -29.18 -12.15
C THR A 464 -23.54 -28.72 -10.71
N GLU A 465 -22.33 -28.96 -10.21
CA GLU A 465 -21.95 -28.65 -8.82
C GLU A 465 -21.17 -27.34 -8.69
N GLY A 466 -20.51 -26.90 -9.76
CA GLY A 466 -19.76 -25.65 -9.79
C GLY A 466 -20.63 -24.44 -9.45
N LYS A 467 -20.01 -23.42 -8.85
CA LYS A 467 -20.72 -22.22 -8.44
C LYS A 467 -20.40 -21.08 -9.39
N PRO A 468 -21.42 -20.31 -9.83
CA PRO A 468 -21.17 -19.13 -10.65
C PRO A 468 -20.36 -18.09 -9.84
N ALA A 469 -19.47 -17.40 -10.50
CA ALA A 469 -18.64 -16.36 -9.89
C ALA A 469 -18.32 -15.23 -10.87
N GLU A 470 -18.20 -14.03 -10.32
CA GLU A 470 -17.66 -12.85 -10.99
C GLU A 470 -16.16 -12.76 -10.74
N PHE A 471 -15.38 -12.50 -11.78
CA PHE A 471 -13.94 -12.30 -11.70
C PHE A 471 -13.62 -10.87 -12.10
N ARG A 472 -13.04 -10.12 -11.17
CA ARG A 472 -12.56 -8.76 -11.38
C ARG A 472 -11.09 -8.81 -11.76
N LEU A 473 -10.82 -8.71 -13.03
CA LEU A 473 -9.48 -8.82 -13.60
C LEU A 473 -8.80 -7.44 -13.54
N TYR A 474 -8.29 -7.09 -12.36
CA TYR A 474 -7.59 -5.83 -12.15
C TYR A 474 -6.23 -5.82 -12.83
N ASP A 475 -5.90 -4.67 -13.42
CA ASP A 475 -4.61 -4.35 -14.02
C ASP A 475 -4.10 -3.01 -13.48
N ARG A 476 -3.01 -2.48 -14.03
CA ARG A 476 -2.45 -1.17 -13.67
C ARG A 476 -3.43 -0.07 -13.99
N LEU A 477 -3.62 0.87 -13.05
CA LEU A 477 -4.56 1.98 -13.22
C LEU A 477 -4.13 2.95 -14.32
N PHE A 478 -2.81 3.10 -14.52
CA PHE A 478 -2.25 4.01 -15.52
C PHE A 478 -1.51 3.23 -16.63
N SER A 479 -1.57 3.77 -17.84
CA SER A 479 -0.92 3.18 -19.03
C SER A 479 0.55 3.59 -19.19
N VAL A 480 1.01 4.61 -18.43
CA VAL A 480 2.38 5.15 -18.49
C VAL A 480 3.13 4.95 -17.17
N ALA A 481 4.43 4.78 -17.24
CA ALA A 481 5.26 4.54 -16.06
C ALA A 481 5.23 5.70 -15.05
N ASN A 482 5.21 6.94 -15.53
CA ASN A 482 5.25 8.15 -14.69
C ASN A 482 4.02 9.05 -14.91
N PRO A 483 2.82 8.65 -14.48
CA PRO A 483 1.60 9.41 -14.71
C PRO A 483 1.61 10.78 -14.02
N GLY A 484 2.37 10.91 -12.93
CA GLY A 484 2.52 12.16 -12.18
C GLY A 484 3.23 13.28 -12.95
N GLN A 485 3.98 12.96 -14.01
CA GLN A 485 4.70 13.91 -14.86
C GLN A 485 3.86 14.41 -16.04
N ALA A 486 2.74 13.77 -16.35
CA ALA A 486 1.83 14.23 -17.40
C ALA A 486 1.19 15.57 -17.02
N GLU A 487 0.95 16.42 -18.01
CA GLU A 487 0.26 17.71 -17.83
C GLU A 487 -1.12 17.50 -17.18
N ASP A 488 -1.89 16.56 -17.73
CA ASP A 488 -3.08 16.02 -17.11
C ASP A 488 -2.93 14.50 -16.92
N PHE A 489 -2.74 14.07 -15.69
CA PHE A 489 -2.54 12.67 -15.35
C PHE A 489 -3.79 11.80 -15.62
N LEU A 490 -4.99 12.39 -15.67
CA LEU A 490 -6.22 11.68 -15.95
C LEU A 490 -6.25 11.11 -17.38
N THR A 491 -5.57 11.75 -18.32
CA THR A 491 -5.45 11.26 -19.70
C THR A 491 -4.63 9.97 -19.82
N THR A 492 -3.90 9.62 -18.76
CA THR A 492 -3.04 8.43 -18.74
C THR A 492 -3.71 7.22 -18.07
N ILE A 493 -5.00 7.33 -17.72
CA ILE A 493 -5.74 6.22 -17.12
C ILE A 493 -5.88 5.08 -18.14
N ASN A 494 -5.64 3.86 -17.68
CA ASN A 494 -5.84 2.65 -18.45
C ASN A 494 -7.33 2.28 -18.45
N PRO A 495 -8.04 2.36 -19.58
CA PRO A 495 -9.46 2.05 -19.65
C PRO A 495 -9.76 0.57 -19.37
N GLU A 496 -8.77 -0.31 -19.56
CA GLU A 496 -8.86 -1.74 -19.26
C GLU A 496 -8.27 -2.10 -17.88
N SER A 497 -8.13 -1.11 -16.99
CA SER A 497 -7.63 -1.35 -15.61
C SER A 497 -8.52 -2.26 -14.78
N LEU A 498 -9.76 -2.47 -15.19
CA LEU A 498 -10.70 -3.42 -14.64
C LEU A 498 -11.53 -4.04 -15.77
N VAL A 499 -11.42 -5.35 -15.92
CA VAL A 499 -12.29 -6.16 -16.80
C VAL A 499 -13.08 -7.12 -15.92
N ILE A 500 -14.39 -7.16 -16.11
CA ILE A 500 -15.29 -8.09 -15.40
C ILE A 500 -15.55 -9.29 -16.30
N ALA A 501 -15.29 -10.48 -15.80
CA ALA A 501 -15.58 -11.75 -16.43
C ALA A 501 -16.48 -12.60 -15.54
N HIS A 502 -17.20 -13.54 -16.13
CA HIS A 502 -18.09 -14.45 -15.41
C HIS A 502 -17.74 -15.90 -15.76
N GLY A 503 -17.80 -16.74 -14.76
CA GLY A 503 -17.48 -18.17 -14.95
C GLY A 503 -17.91 -18.99 -13.74
N PHE A 504 -17.17 -20.06 -13.49
CA PHE A 504 -17.52 -21.02 -12.45
C PHE A 504 -16.29 -21.39 -11.62
N VAL A 505 -16.53 -21.65 -10.33
CA VAL A 505 -15.53 -22.09 -9.37
C VAL A 505 -15.95 -23.42 -8.74
N GLU A 506 -15.00 -24.18 -8.22
CA GLU A 506 -15.27 -25.37 -7.44
C GLU A 506 -16.10 -25.04 -6.17
N PRO A 507 -16.98 -25.94 -5.68
CA PRO A 507 -17.92 -25.63 -4.59
C PRO A 507 -17.25 -25.24 -3.27
N SER A 508 -16.03 -25.70 -3.01
CA SER A 508 -15.27 -25.38 -1.80
C SER A 508 -15.05 -23.89 -1.61
N LEU A 509 -15.11 -23.10 -2.70
CA LEU A 509 -14.86 -21.66 -2.69
C LEU A 509 -16.04 -20.80 -2.20
N VAL A 510 -17.20 -21.41 -1.92
CA VAL A 510 -18.31 -20.72 -1.22
C VAL A 510 -17.88 -20.22 0.17
N ALA A 511 -16.93 -20.95 0.80
CA ALA A 511 -16.37 -20.60 2.10
C ALA A 511 -15.06 -19.80 2.01
N ALA A 512 -14.69 -19.29 0.82
CA ALA A 512 -13.48 -18.48 0.65
C ALA A 512 -13.53 -17.22 1.51
N GLN A 513 -12.49 -17.01 2.30
CA GLN A 513 -12.37 -15.83 3.15
C GLN A 513 -11.86 -14.65 2.35
N ALA A 514 -12.41 -13.46 2.63
CA ALA A 514 -11.95 -12.23 2.02
C ALA A 514 -10.47 -11.97 2.32
N GLU A 515 -9.77 -11.36 1.38
CA GLU A 515 -8.36 -10.95 1.48
C GLU A 515 -7.36 -12.12 1.62
N ILE A 516 -7.83 -13.37 1.64
CA ILE A 516 -6.96 -14.55 1.59
C ILE A 516 -6.84 -15.01 0.14
N SER A 517 -5.61 -14.90 -0.38
CA SER A 517 -5.34 -15.24 -1.78
C SER A 517 -5.26 -16.74 -2.01
N LEU A 518 -5.77 -17.16 -3.17
CA LEU A 518 -5.78 -18.49 -3.73
C LEU A 518 -5.05 -18.47 -5.07
N GLN A 519 -4.44 -19.57 -5.48
CA GLN A 519 -4.07 -19.73 -6.88
C GLN A 519 -5.19 -20.45 -7.62
N PHE A 520 -5.83 -19.78 -8.56
CA PHE A 520 -6.63 -20.49 -9.56
C PHE A 520 -5.68 -21.12 -10.58
N GLU A 521 -5.73 -22.43 -10.62
CA GLU A 521 -4.80 -23.26 -11.41
C GLU A 521 -4.73 -22.77 -12.85
N ARG A 522 -3.53 -22.38 -13.29
CA ARG A 522 -3.21 -21.85 -14.62
C ARG A 522 -3.75 -20.44 -14.95
N GLU A 523 -4.57 -19.86 -14.10
CA GLU A 523 -5.19 -18.53 -14.33
C GLU A 523 -4.41 -17.39 -13.64
N GLY A 524 -4.10 -17.55 -12.37
CA GLY A 524 -3.46 -16.50 -11.58
C GLY A 524 -3.75 -16.62 -10.10
N TYR A 525 -3.42 -15.56 -9.38
CA TYR A 525 -3.74 -15.44 -7.96
C TYR A 525 -4.94 -14.52 -7.78
N PHE A 526 -5.88 -14.96 -6.95
CA PHE A 526 -7.14 -14.29 -6.71
C PHE A 526 -7.49 -14.33 -5.23
N CYS A 527 -8.30 -13.38 -4.77
CA CYS A 527 -8.91 -13.42 -3.45
C CYS A 527 -10.39 -13.04 -3.53
N ALA A 528 -11.19 -13.55 -2.59
CA ALA A 528 -12.58 -13.11 -2.46
C ALA A 528 -12.63 -11.63 -2.09
N ASP A 529 -13.48 -10.85 -2.79
CA ASP A 529 -13.62 -9.42 -2.53
C ASP A 529 -14.31 -9.16 -1.18
N SER A 530 -13.73 -8.31 -0.33
CA SER A 530 -14.25 -8.04 1.01
C SER A 530 -15.56 -7.25 1.04
N ARG A 531 -15.93 -6.59 -0.07
CA ARG A 531 -17.17 -5.80 -0.16
C ARG A 531 -18.30 -6.53 -0.87
N TYR A 532 -17.96 -7.31 -1.90
CA TYR A 532 -18.96 -7.84 -2.85
C TYR A 532 -19.14 -9.34 -2.77
N SER A 533 -18.15 -10.08 -2.25
CA SER A 533 -18.25 -11.54 -2.18
C SER A 533 -19.04 -11.99 -0.95
N CYS A 534 -20.01 -12.86 -1.18
CA CYS A 534 -20.75 -13.57 -0.13
C CYS A 534 -21.14 -14.95 -0.65
N ALA A 535 -21.75 -15.80 0.20
CA ALA A 535 -22.10 -17.18 -0.16
C ALA A 535 -23.01 -17.29 -1.40
N ASP A 536 -23.90 -16.30 -1.61
CA ASP A 536 -24.84 -16.28 -2.71
C ASP A 536 -24.34 -15.46 -3.94
N ASN A 537 -23.22 -14.75 -3.79
CA ASN A 537 -22.62 -13.93 -4.84
C ASN A 537 -21.10 -13.96 -4.71
N LEU A 538 -20.47 -14.89 -5.39
CA LEU A 538 -19.01 -15.05 -5.32
C LEU A 538 -18.34 -14.04 -6.25
N VAL A 539 -17.48 -13.19 -5.68
CA VAL A 539 -16.70 -12.18 -6.41
C VAL A 539 -15.23 -12.35 -6.05
N PHE A 540 -14.39 -12.54 -7.07
CA PHE A 540 -12.95 -12.74 -6.89
C PHE A 540 -12.15 -11.63 -7.58
N ASN A 541 -11.27 -11.00 -6.85
CA ASN A 541 -10.32 -10.01 -7.35
C ASN A 541 -9.04 -10.70 -7.82
N ARG A 542 -8.57 -10.41 -9.04
CA ARG A 542 -7.25 -10.84 -9.47
C ARG A 542 -6.19 -10.03 -8.74
N THR A 543 -5.39 -10.73 -7.91
CA THR A 543 -4.24 -10.16 -7.23
C THR A 543 -3.12 -9.88 -8.21
N VAL A 544 -2.67 -10.93 -8.91
CA VAL A 544 -1.60 -10.87 -9.92
C VAL A 544 -1.67 -12.10 -10.83
N GLY A 545 -1.22 -11.97 -12.08
CA GLY A 545 -1.05 -13.11 -12.99
C GLY A 545 0.10 -14.02 -12.59
N LEU A 546 0.12 -15.26 -13.13
CA LEU A 546 1.21 -16.22 -12.89
C LEU A 546 2.56 -15.74 -13.45
N ARG A 547 2.53 -14.88 -14.45
CA ARG A 547 3.70 -14.27 -15.10
C ARG A 547 3.40 -12.81 -15.36
N ASP A 548 4.44 -12.01 -15.46
CA ASP A 548 4.28 -10.66 -15.99
C ASP A 548 4.03 -10.75 -17.50
N THR A 549 2.88 -10.24 -17.92
CA THR A 549 2.46 -10.16 -19.32
C THR A 549 2.14 -8.71 -19.71
N TRP A 550 2.54 -7.76 -18.87
CA TRP A 550 2.30 -6.35 -19.15
C TRP A 550 3.12 -5.91 -20.36
N GLU A 551 2.43 -5.40 -21.36
CA GLU A 551 3.01 -4.67 -22.47
C GLU A 551 2.53 -3.21 -22.38
N SER A 552 3.45 -2.25 -22.41
CA SER A 552 3.10 -0.83 -22.41
C SER A 552 2.22 -0.53 -23.63
N LYS A 553 0.96 -0.19 -23.38
CA LYS A 553 0.05 0.20 -24.47
C LYS A 553 0.39 1.62 -24.91
N PRO A 554 0.43 1.94 -26.21
CA PRO A 554 0.60 3.32 -26.66
C PRO A 554 -0.59 4.15 -26.14
N VAL A 555 -0.27 5.34 -25.65
CA VAL A 555 -1.28 6.34 -25.31
C VAL A 555 -2.01 6.71 -26.62
N VAL A 556 -3.30 6.48 -26.69
CA VAL A 556 -4.16 6.81 -27.87
C VAL A 556 -4.41 8.31 -27.89
#